data_c6632dfbe4b26d2df2e247c3c4d67332
#
_entry.id   c6632dfbe4b26d2df2e247c3c4d67332
#
_cell.length_a   1.000
_cell.length_b   1.000
_cell.length_c   1.000
_cell.angle_alpha   90.00
_cell.angle_beta   90.00
_cell.angle_gamma   90.00
#
_symmetry.space_group_name_H-M   'P 1'
#
loop_
_entity.id
_entity.type
_entity.pdbx_description
1 polymer ?
#
loop_
_entity_poly.entity_id
_entity_poly.type
_entity_poly.pdbx_seq_one_letter_code
_entity_poly.pdbx_strand_id
1 'polypeptide(L)'
;MNYYTMTDKGIGAEIGSRIRTLRLRKNMTQQEVAEAVGLSLNSIKALESGKGKLASLIAVLRELDALDSLDAFIPDIPVSPLQLAKTQGKKRQRASGTRKKSKTGETSEW
;
A
#
# COMPACT_ATOMS: atom_id res chain seq x y z
N MET A 1 7.39 -12.51 -12.72
CA MET A 1 6.74 -13.35 -11.69
C MET A 1 5.23 -13.24 -11.84
N ASN A 2 4.55 -14.36 -11.86
CA ASN A 2 3.09 -14.34 -12.01
C ASN A 2 2.42 -14.38 -10.64
N TYR A 3 2.04 -13.24 -10.14
CA TYR A 3 1.43 -13.14 -8.81
C TYR A 3 0.06 -13.79 -8.72
N TYR A 4 -0.65 -13.90 -9.85
CA TYR A 4 -1.99 -14.49 -9.82
C TYR A 4 -1.99 -15.98 -9.51
N THR A 5 -0.86 -16.66 -9.65
CA THR A 5 -0.74 -18.07 -9.29
C THR A 5 -0.25 -18.28 -7.86
N MET A 6 0.01 -17.20 -7.13
CA MET A 6 0.53 -17.25 -5.78
C MET A 6 -0.58 -17.02 -4.76
N THR A 7 -0.39 -17.55 -3.56
CA THR A 7 -1.29 -17.25 -2.46
C THR A 7 -1.02 -15.83 -1.95
N ASP A 8 -1.98 -15.24 -1.27
CA ASP A 8 -1.80 -13.93 -0.65
C ASP A 8 -0.62 -13.95 0.30
N LYS A 9 -0.49 -15.01 1.09
CA LYS A 9 0.62 -15.15 2.02
C LYS A 9 1.96 -15.20 1.28
N GLY A 10 2.00 -15.91 0.15
CA GLY A 10 3.21 -15.99 -0.66
C GLY A 10 3.59 -14.65 -1.26
N ILE A 11 2.61 -13.88 -1.72
CA ILE A 11 2.86 -12.54 -2.26
C ILE A 11 3.39 -11.63 -1.15
N GLY A 12 2.77 -11.70 0.04
CA GLY A 12 3.25 -10.91 1.16
C GLY A 12 4.69 -11.23 1.52
N ALA A 13 5.04 -12.51 1.55
CA ALA A 13 6.41 -12.94 1.84
C ALA A 13 7.39 -12.41 0.78
N GLU A 14 6.98 -12.40 -0.48
CA GLU A 14 7.82 -11.87 -1.55
C GLU A 14 8.05 -10.37 -1.37
N ILE A 15 7.01 -9.62 -1.03
CA ILE A 15 7.13 -8.19 -0.76
C ILE A 15 8.07 -7.96 0.41
N GLY A 16 7.89 -8.72 1.48
CA GLY A 16 8.75 -8.62 2.66
C GLY A 16 10.21 -8.89 2.34
N SER A 17 10.46 -9.91 1.51
CA SER A 17 11.81 -10.25 1.06
C SER A 17 12.45 -9.10 0.28
N ARG A 18 11.68 -8.42 -0.55
CA ARG A 18 12.18 -7.27 -1.32
C ARG A 18 12.49 -6.08 -0.42
N ILE A 19 11.68 -5.87 0.62
CA ILE A 19 11.97 -4.83 1.61
C ILE A 19 13.29 -5.13 2.30
N ARG A 20 13.49 -6.40 2.68
CA ARG A 20 14.74 -6.82 3.29
C ARG A 20 15.93 -6.57 2.39
N THR A 21 15.79 -6.86 1.09
CA THR A 21 16.85 -6.60 0.12
C THR A 21 17.18 -5.11 0.04
N LEU A 22 16.16 -4.25 0.02
CA LEU A 22 16.37 -2.80 0.01
C LEU A 22 17.12 -2.36 1.25
N ARG A 23 16.74 -2.91 2.41
CA ARG A 23 17.40 -2.59 3.67
C ARG A 23 18.89 -2.97 3.63
N LEU A 24 19.17 -4.18 3.17
CA LEU A 24 20.54 -4.68 3.10
C LEU A 24 21.38 -3.87 2.13
N ARG A 25 20.79 -3.39 1.03
CA ARG A 25 21.50 -2.51 0.10
C ARG A 25 21.91 -1.20 0.74
N LYS A 26 21.13 -0.73 1.70
CA LYS A 26 21.45 0.47 2.47
C LYS A 26 22.39 0.15 3.64
N ASN A 27 22.80 -1.10 3.76
CA ASN A 27 23.69 -1.57 4.81
C ASN A 27 23.15 -1.26 6.21
N MET A 28 21.84 -1.48 6.40
CA MET A 28 21.17 -1.21 7.65
C MET A 28 20.67 -2.50 8.30
N THR A 29 20.72 -2.56 9.61
CA THR A 29 20.09 -3.65 10.36
C THR A 29 18.61 -3.33 10.56
N GLN A 30 17.85 -4.35 10.92
CA GLN A 30 16.44 -4.15 11.26
C GLN A 30 16.28 -3.14 12.39
N GLN A 31 17.15 -3.23 13.39
CA GLN A 31 17.11 -2.31 14.53
C GLN A 31 17.39 -0.88 14.09
N GLU A 32 18.34 -0.69 13.21
CA GLU A 32 18.66 0.65 12.71
C GLU A 32 17.49 1.27 11.96
N VAL A 33 16.81 0.49 11.13
CA VAL A 33 15.63 0.98 10.43
C VAL A 33 14.54 1.32 11.44
N ALA A 34 14.32 0.44 12.41
CA ALA A 34 13.30 0.66 13.44
C ALA A 34 13.53 1.98 14.15
N GLU A 35 14.77 2.24 14.55
CA GLU A 35 15.11 3.48 15.25
C GLU A 35 14.95 4.69 14.33
N ALA A 36 15.34 4.57 13.08
CA ALA A 36 15.25 5.69 12.14
C ALA A 36 13.80 6.10 11.86
N VAL A 37 12.89 5.14 11.80
CA VAL A 37 11.49 5.44 11.49
C VAL A 37 10.61 5.57 12.72
N GLY A 38 11.14 5.30 13.91
CA GLY A 38 10.37 5.41 15.14
C GLY A 38 9.38 4.27 15.35
N LEU A 39 9.71 3.08 14.85
CA LEU A 39 8.87 1.89 15.01
C LEU A 39 9.60 0.86 15.86
N SER A 40 8.84 -0.12 16.36
CA SER A 40 9.45 -1.22 17.10
C SER A 40 10.19 -2.17 16.17
N LEU A 41 11.15 -2.89 16.72
CA LEU A 41 11.84 -3.92 15.95
C LEU A 41 10.86 -4.97 15.44
N ASN A 42 9.84 -5.32 16.25
CA ASN A 42 8.84 -6.29 15.83
C ASN A 42 8.03 -5.80 14.63
N SER A 43 7.79 -4.50 14.51
CA SER A 43 7.11 -3.94 13.34
C SER A 43 7.95 -4.14 12.08
N ILE A 44 9.25 -3.95 12.16
CA ILE A 44 10.13 -4.16 11.01
C ILE A 44 10.17 -5.64 10.65
N LYS A 45 10.31 -6.51 11.64
CA LYS A 45 10.30 -7.95 11.39
C LYS A 45 9.00 -8.40 10.74
N ALA A 46 7.86 -7.83 11.17
CA ALA A 46 6.57 -8.16 10.60
C ALA A 46 6.53 -7.77 9.11
N LEU A 47 6.99 -6.57 8.77
CA LEU A 47 7.02 -6.14 7.38
C LEU A 47 7.87 -7.06 6.51
N GLU A 48 9.05 -7.45 7.00
CA GLU A 48 9.94 -8.30 6.22
C GLU A 48 9.44 -9.74 6.12
N SER A 49 8.50 -10.12 6.95
CA SER A 49 7.85 -11.42 6.84
C SER A 49 6.54 -11.36 6.05
N GLY A 50 6.19 -10.21 5.52
CA GLY A 50 5.00 -10.07 4.68
C GLY A 50 3.75 -9.65 5.44
N LYS A 51 3.93 -9.11 6.63
CA LYS A 51 2.82 -8.65 7.47
C LYS A 51 3.05 -7.21 7.84
N GLY A 52 2.14 -6.65 8.61
CA GLY A 52 2.33 -5.30 9.10
C GLY A 52 1.29 -4.34 8.57
N LYS A 53 1.49 -3.07 8.89
CA LYS A 53 0.53 -2.02 8.57
C LYS A 53 1.03 -1.22 7.37
N LEU A 54 0.07 -0.68 6.62
CA LEU A 54 0.40 0.17 5.48
C LEU A 54 1.23 1.39 5.91
N ALA A 55 0.87 2.01 7.03
CA ALA A 55 1.62 3.17 7.50
C ALA A 55 3.07 2.83 7.80
N SER A 56 3.31 1.65 8.38
CA SER A 56 4.67 1.18 8.65
C SER A 56 5.45 0.95 7.36
N LEU A 57 4.79 0.37 6.37
CA LEU A 57 5.41 0.13 5.07
C LEU A 57 5.86 1.45 4.42
N ILE A 58 4.99 2.46 4.46
CA ILE A 58 5.31 3.76 3.88
C ILE A 58 6.52 4.38 4.58
N ALA A 59 6.53 4.34 5.92
CA ALA A 59 7.64 4.89 6.68
C ALA A 59 8.96 4.21 6.35
N VAL A 60 8.95 2.89 6.23
CA VAL A 60 10.16 2.12 5.91
C VAL A 60 10.61 2.41 4.48
N LEU A 61 9.69 2.46 3.52
CA LEU A 61 10.07 2.78 2.14
C LEU A 61 10.68 4.18 2.03
N ARG A 62 10.17 5.12 2.82
CA ARG A 62 10.76 6.47 2.85
C ARG A 62 12.20 6.42 3.35
N GLU A 63 12.45 5.69 4.43
CA GLU A 63 13.79 5.56 4.98
C GLU A 63 14.74 4.87 4.01
N LEU A 64 14.24 3.92 3.24
CA LEU A 64 15.05 3.16 2.29
C LEU A 64 15.13 3.82 0.91
N ASP A 65 14.62 5.04 0.77
CA ASP A 65 14.62 5.79 -0.49
C ASP A 65 13.92 5.04 -1.62
N ALA A 66 12.82 4.37 -1.29
CA ALA A 66 12.10 3.53 -2.24
C ALA A 66 10.67 4.01 -2.50
N LEU A 67 10.34 5.25 -2.14
CA LEU A 67 8.99 5.77 -2.37
C LEU A 67 8.65 5.91 -3.86
N ASP A 68 9.66 6.12 -4.70
CA ASP A 68 9.43 6.25 -6.13
C ASP A 68 8.78 5.00 -6.73
N SER A 69 8.98 3.85 -6.10
CA SER A 69 8.41 2.60 -6.57
C SER A 69 6.89 2.54 -6.42
N LEU A 70 6.31 3.45 -5.65
CA LEU A 70 4.86 3.42 -5.41
C LEU A 70 4.06 3.68 -6.68
N ASP A 71 4.57 4.51 -7.58
CA ASP A 71 3.86 4.80 -8.83
C ASP A 71 3.72 3.55 -9.70
N ALA A 72 4.71 2.67 -9.67
CA ALA A 72 4.63 1.41 -10.39
C ALA A 72 3.84 0.36 -9.62
N PHE A 73 3.86 0.45 -8.29
CA PHE A 73 3.18 -0.51 -7.43
C PHE A 73 1.67 -0.35 -7.51
N ILE A 74 1.19 0.87 -7.28
CA ILE A 74 -0.25 1.17 -7.39
C ILE A 74 -0.33 2.47 -8.19
N PRO A 75 -0.35 2.36 -9.52
CA PRO A 75 -0.30 3.56 -10.35
C PRO A 75 -1.61 4.35 -10.29
N ASP A 76 -1.47 5.63 -10.49
CA ASP A 76 -2.63 6.49 -10.67
C ASP A 76 -3.20 6.18 -12.05
N ILE A 77 -4.45 5.77 -12.10
CA ILE A 77 -5.07 5.35 -13.35
C ILE A 77 -5.64 6.58 -14.05
N PRO A 78 -5.08 6.97 -15.20
CA PRO A 78 -5.60 8.14 -15.91
C PRO A 78 -6.99 7.87 -16.46
N VAL A 79 -7.84 8.88 -16.42
CA VAL A 79 -9.19 8.80 -16.96
C VAL A 79 -9.16 9.35 -18.39
N SER A 80 -9.58 8.53 -19.35
CA SER A 80 -9.66 9.00 -20.74
C SER A 80 -10.73 10.09 -20.86
N PRO A 81 -10.65 10.95 -21.88
CA PRO A 81 -11.67 11.98 -22.06
C PRO A 81 -13.11 11.39 -22.11
N LEU A 82 -13.27 10.25 -22.74
CA LEU A 82 -14.57 9.61 -22.81
C LEU A 82 -15.05 9.15 -21.43
N GLN A 83 -14.17 8.55 -20.67
CA GLN A 83 -14.49 8.10 -19.32
C GLN A 83 -14.81 9.28 -18.42
N LEU A 84 -14.07 10.36 -18.57
CA LEU A 84 -14.31 11.56 -17.79
C LEU A 84 -15.71 12.11 -18.06
N ALA A 85 -16.10 12.18 -19.31
CA ALA A 85 -17.42 12.65 -19.66
C ALA A 85 -18.53 11.78 -19.06
N LYS A 86 -18.35 10.47 -19.11
CA LYS A 86 -19.31 9.55 -18.50
C LYS A 86 -19.36 9.71 -16.99
N THR A 87 -18.22 9.89 -16.37
CA THR A 87 -18.14 10.05 -14.93
C THR A 87 -18.84 11.31 -14.48
N GLN A 88 -18.66 12.39 -15.21
CA GLN A 88 -19.33 13.65 -14.89
C GLN A 88 -20.85 13.55 -15.02
N GLY A 89 -21.31 12.77 -15.97
CA GLY A 89 -22.75 12.59 -16.15
C GLY A 89 -23.37 11.76 -15.04
N LYS A 90 -22.59 10.88 -14.44
CA LYS A 90 -23.07 9.99 -13.38
C LYS A 90 -22.11 9.99 -12.22
N LYS A 91 -21.87 11.11 -11.67
CA LYS A 91 -20.90 11.19 -10.60
C LYS A 91 -21.27 10.29 -9.44
N ARG A 92 -20.35 9.43 -9.07
CA ARG A 92 -20.53 8.49 -7.97
C ARG A 92 -19.58 8.83 -6.85
N GLN A 93 -20.10 8.91 -5.66
CA GLN A 93 -19.29 9.25 -4.51
C GLN A 93 -18.55 8.04 -3.95
N ARG A 94 -19.03 6.85 -4.29
CA ARG A 94 -18.44 5.61 -3.82
C ARG A 94 -18.91 4.48 -4.70
N ALA A 95 -18.25 3.37 -4.59
CA ALA A 95 -18.64 2.19 -5.31
C ALA A 95 -20.08 1.82 -4.96
N SER A 96 -20.80 1.31 -5.93
CA SER A 96 -22.16 0.91 -5.70
C SER A 96 -22.16 -0.31 -4.83
N GLY A 97 -22.57 -0.16 -3.71
CA GLY A 97 -22.81 -1.26 -2.86
C GLY A 97 -24.25 -1.43 -2.83
N THR A 98 -24.77 -0.77 -2.99
CA THR A 98 -26.00 -0.79 -2.84
C THR A 98 -26.56 -0.34 -1.63
N ARG A 99 -26.43 0.04 -1.13
CA ARG A 99 -26.82 0.38 -0.18
C ARG A 99 -27.26 1.42 0.20
N LYS A 100 -27.71 1.77 0.41
CA LYS A 100 -28.07 2.68 0.77
C LYS A 100 -28.31 3.18 1.79
N LYS A 101 -28.23 3.54 2.21
CA LYS A 101 -28.33 4.06 3.09
C LYS A 101 -28.44 4.55 3.88
N SER A 102 -28.39 4.87 4.21
CA SER A 102 -28.37 5.35 4.94
C SER A 102 -28.43 6.10 5.45
N LYS A 103 -28.24 6.55 5.70
CA LYS A 103 -28.13 7.19 6.20
C LYS A 103 -27.90 7.89 6.66
N THR A 104 -27.62 8.09 6.84
CA THR A 104 -27.24 8.68 7.28
C THR A 104 -26.83 9.24 7.31
N GLY A 105 -26.59 9.28 7.34
CA GLY A 105 -26.00 9.75 7.29
C GLY A 105 -25.44 10.04 6.81
N GLU A 106 -25.14 9.73 6.54
CA GLU A 106 -24.56 9.77 6.07
C GLU A 106 -23.97 10.34 5.77
N THR A 107 -23.64 10.43 5.87
CA THR A 107 -22.94 10.76 5.64
C THR A 107 -22.01 10.99 5.63
N SER A 108 -21.40 10.86 5.62
CA SER A 108 -20.50 10.83 5.66
C SER A 108 -19.71 10.51 5.66
N GLU A 109 -19.25 10.18 5.51
CA GLU A 109 -18.63 9.70 5.43
C GLU A 109 -17.93 9.48 5.28
N TRP A 110 -17.25 9.22 5.18
CA TRP A 110 -16.57 8.70 4.97
C TRP A 110 -15.90 8.99 4.84
#